data_83fc4f77755ce0556f963b3b155c8eb7
#
_entry.id   83fc4f77755ce0556f963b3b155c8eb7
#
_cell.length_a   1.000
_cell.length_b   1.000
_cell.length_c   1.000
_cell.angle_alpha   90.00
_cell.angle_beta   90.00
_cell.angle_gamma   90.00
#
_symmetry.space_group_name_H-M   'P 1'
#
loop_
_entity.id
_entity.type
_entity.pdbx_description
1 polymer ?
#
loop_
_entity_poly.entity_id
_entity_poly.type
_entity_poly.pdbx_seq_one_letter_code
_entity_poly.pdbx_strand_id
1 'polypeptide(L)'
;MLDALSYGALLYDCDRDWSQYPIHWESELTLAADLVFAASAGLADHLSPCSGNIALIPNGGNHPMFSRDDLSRPLPMLDLEGPVLGWAGAVSADLDLAPLLYTARAHPDWNFLLLGAADPANPLLDRVRACPNVIVRQLDSLLELPDYLAWCDVCLNLLRERDNGLDIVPSRIYEYLSTGHPVVTMLWPDQVEHFPDVIYGAHSPESFCRLCEQALAEAPGWVSGRRRNYGRQAAWSHRAAEVDRILSTAGF
;
A
#
# COMPACT_ATOMS: atom_id res chain seq x y z
N MET A 1 -29.45 -12.06 5.56
CA MET A 1 -29.25 -11.45 4.21
C MET A 1 -28.90 -12.54 3.19
N LEU A 2 -27.97 -13.45 3.47
CA LEU A 2 -27.56 -14.55 2.54
C LEU A 2 -28.75 -15.44 2.17
N ASP A 3 -29.62 -15.77 3.12
CA ASP A 3 -30.81 -16.60 2.87
C ASP A 3 -31.83 -16.02 1.89
N ALA A 4 -31.68 -14.73 1.53
CA ALA A 4 -32.53 -14.06 0.53
C ALA A 4 -31.97 -14.13 -0.90
N LEU A 5 -30.77 -14.71 -1.07
CA LEU A 5 -30.09 -14.81 -2.35
C LEU A 5 -30.06 -16.27 -2.81
N SER A 6 -30.27 -16.50 -4.10
CA SER A 6 -30.03 -17.80 -4.72
C SER A 6 -28.64 -17.77 -5.37
N TYR A 7 -27.72 -18.58 -4.89
CA TYR A 7 -26.35 -18.68 -5.40
C TYR A 7 -25.91 -20.14 -5.52
N GLY A 8 -24.98 -20.40 -6.43
CA GLY A 8 -24.40 -21.73 -6.60
C GLY A 8 -23.26 -22.02 -5.62
N ALA A 9 -22.49 -20.97 -5.27
CA ALA A 9 -21.41 -20.99 -4.28
C ALA A 9 -21.29 -19.65 -3.59
N LEU A 10 -20.85 -19.65 -2.33
CA LEU A 10 -20.53 -18.46 -1.56
C LEU A 10 -19.02 -18.37 -1.37
N LEU A 11 -18.42 -17.36 -1.95
CA LEU A 11 -17.00 -17.06 -1.81
C LEU A 11 -16.84 -15.83 -0.91
N TYR A 12 -15.98 -15.90 0.09
CA TYR A 12 -15.63 -14.77 0.93
C TYR A 12 -14.19 -14.34 0.65
N ASP A 13 -14.01 -13.09 0.22
CA ASP A 13 -12.70 -12.47 0.00
C ASP A 13 -12.39 -11.52 1.17
N CYS A 14 -11.49 -11.97 2.07
CA CYS A 14 -11.04 -11.21 3.23
C CYS A 14 -9.74 -10.48 2.90
N ASP A 15 -9.85 -9.21 2.52
CA ASP A 15 -8.74 -8.35 2.08
C ASP A 15 -8.22 -7.40 3.17
N ARG A 16 -8.87 -7.34 4.35
CA ARG A 16 -8.59 -6.35 5.41
C ARG A 16 -8.95 -6.83 6.79
N ASP A 17 -8.50 -6.05 7.78
CA ASP A 17 -8.89 -6.18 9.18
C ASP A 17 -10.32 -5.68 9.40
N TRP A 18 -11.21 -6.55 9.88
CA TRP A 18 -12.60 -6.27 10.22
C TRP A 18 -12.84 -6.11 11.71
N SER A 19 -11.79 -6.09 12.55
CA SER A 19 -11.89 -6.04 14.02
C SER A 19 -12.67 -4.84 14.58
N GLN A 20 -12.85 -3.79 13.80
CA GLN A 20 -13.68 -2.62 14.15
C GLN A 20 -15.20 -2.89 14.05
N TYR A 21 -15.60 -4.02 13.49
CA TYR A 21 -17.00 -4.43 13.35
C TYR A 21 -17.33 -5.58 14.31
N PRO A 22 -18.62 -5.89 14.55
CA PRO A 22 -19.01 -7.01 15.39
C PRO A 22 -18.42 -8.33 14.87
N ILE A 23 -17.62 -9.01 15.70
CA ILE A 23 -16.89 -10.21 15.33
C ILE A 23 -17.77 -11.33 14.74
N HIS A 24 -19.05 -11.42 15.16
CA HIS A 24 -19.97 -12.43 14.65
C HIS A 24 -20.30 -12.25 13.17
N TRP A 25 -20.19 -11.04 12.60
CA TRP A 25 -20.44 -10.83 11.17
C TRP A 25 -19.41 -11.55 10.30
N GLU A 26 -18.14 -11.44 10.65
CA GLU A 26 -17.08 -12.11 9.94
C GLU A 26 -17.13 -13.63 10.17
N SER A 27 -17.32 -14.06 11.41
CA SER A 27 -17.40 -15.48 11.77
C SER A 27 -18.57 -16.18 11.08
N GLU A 28 -19.77 -15.57 11.05
CA GLU A 28 -20.94 -16.12 10.37
C GLU A 28 -20.72 -16.22 8.85
N LEU A 29 -20.10 -15.19 8.25
CA LEU A 29 -19.78 -15.20 6.81
C LEU A 29 -18.73 -16.27 6.49
N THR A 30 -17.68 -16.37 7.29
CA THR A 30 -16.61 -17.37 7.14
C THR A 30 -17.15 -18.79 7.27
N LEU A 31 -18.03 -19.04 8.26
CA LEU A 31 -18.68 -20.35 8.44
C LEU A 31 -19.61 -20.72 7.29
N ALA A 32 -20.27 -19.75 6.67
CA ALA A 32 -21.21 -19.96 5.58
C ALA A 32 -20.53 -20.10 4.22
N ALA A 33 -19.27 -19.62 4.07
CA ALA A 33 -18.57 -19.62 2.81
C ALA A 33 -18.10 -21.02 2.40
N ASP A 34 -18.30 -21.36 1.14
CA ASP A 34 -17.77 -22.59 0.52
C ASP A 34 -16.25 -22.54 0.36
N LEU A 35 -15.70 -21.33 0.13
CA LEU A 35 -14.28 -21.06 0.04
C LEU A 35 -14.00 -19.63 0.54
N VAL A 36 -12.91 -19.46 1.27
CA VAL A 36 -12.42 -18.18 1.77
C VAL A 36 -11.10 -17.85 1.12
N PHE A 37 -10.95 -16.64 0.59
CA PHE A 37 -9.67 -16.07 0.22
C PHE A 37 -9.18 -15.17 1.35
N ALA A 38 -7.93 -15.31 1.75
CA ALA A 38 -7.30 -14.47 2.77
C ALA A 38 -6.11 -13.72 2.15
N ALA A 39 -6.04 -12.41 2.37
CA ALA A 39 -4.99 -11.56 1.79
C ALA A 39 -3.62 -11.74 2.48
N SER A 40 -3.53 -12.46 3.59
CA SER A 40 -2.30 -12.71 4.32
C SER A 40 -2.38 -14.00 5.12
N ALA A 41 -1.21 -14.50 5.56
CA ALA A 41 -1.14 -15.66 6.43
C ALA A 41 -1.81 -15.38 7.78
N GLY A 42 -1.60 -14.20 8.36
CA GLY A 42 -2.25 -13.81 9.61
C GLY A 42 -3.77 -13.74 9.51
N LEU A 43 -4.34 -13.29 8.37
CA LEU A 43 -5.78 -13.38 8.13
C LEU A 43 -6.25 -14.83 7.98
N ALA A 44 -5.50 -15.67 7.29
CA ALA A 44 -5.84 -17.08 7.16
C ALA A 44 -5.86 -17.78 8.52
N ASP A 45 -4.88 -17.51 9.38
CA ASP A 45 -4.83 -18.02 10.76
C ASP A 45 -6.00 -17.49 11.60
N HIS A 46 -6.33 -16.21 11.48
CA HIS A 46 -7.48 -15.58 12.15
C HIS A 46 -8.81 -16.25 11.79
N LEU A 47 -9.00 -16.59 10.51
CA LEU A 47 -10.25 -17.18 10.00
C LEU A 47 -10.31 -18.71 10.17
N SER A 48 -9.17 -19.37 10.38
CA SER A 48 -9.07 -20.83 10.46
C SER A 48 -9.96 -21.53 11.50
N PRO A 49 -10.33 -20.89 12.66
CA PRO A 49 -11.30 -21.47 13.58
C PRO A 49 -12.70 -21.60 13.00
N CYS A 50 -13.04 -20.84 11.96
CA CYS A 50 -14.38 -20.81 11.35
C CYS A 50 -14.44 -21.53 9.98
N SER A 51 -13.31 -21.77 9.32
CA SER A 51 -13.28 -22.46 8.02
C SER A 51 -12.01 -23.28 7.85
N GLY A 52 -12.13 -24.49 7.34
CA GLY A 52 -11.00 -25.32 6.89
C GLY A 52 -10.67 -25.14 5.41
N ASN A 53 -11.43 -24.32 4.68
CA ASN A 53 -11.29 -24.13 3.23
C ASN A 53 -10.85 -22.68 2.94
N ILE A 54 -9.60 -22.38 3.27
CA ILE A 54 -9.00 -21.04 3.12
C ILE A 54 -7.85 -21.13 2.12
N ALA A 55 -7.87 -20.24 1.13
CA ALA A 55 -6.80 -20.06 0.17
C ALA A 55 -6.13 -18.70 0.36
N LEU A 56 -4.79 -18.66 0.33
CA LEU A 56 -4.04 -17.43 0.45
C LEU A 56 -3.98 -16.73 -0.92
N ILE A 57 -4.55 -15.53 -1.00
CA ILE A 57 -4.50 -14.64 -2.17
C ILE A 57 -4.07 -13.25 -1.69
N PRO A 58 -2.76 -12.97 -1.64
CA PRO A 58 -2.28 -11.66 -1.23
C PRO A 58 -2.79 -10.53 -2.14
N ASN A 59 -2.88 -9.32 -1.59
CA ASN A 59 -3.19 -8.15 -2.38
C ASN A 59 -2.30 -8.05 -3.62
N GLY A 60 -2.78 -7.36 -4.63
CA GLY A 60 -2.06 -7.06 -5.85
C GLY A 60 -1.94 -5.56 -6.09
N GLY A 61 -1.25 -5.19 -7.18
CA GLY A 61 -1.16 -3.82 -7.67
C GLY A 61 -1.48 -3.72 -9.16
N ASN A 62 -1.75 -2.53 -9.63
CA ASN A 62 -1.98 -2.28 -11.06
C ASN A 62 -0.64 -2.06 -11.79
N HIS A 63 0.19 -3.12 -11.83
CA HIS A 63 1.53 -3.04 -12.44
C HIS A 63 1.53 -2.41 -13.84
N PRO A 64 0.63 -2.76 -14.80
CA PRO A 64 0.65 -2.15 -16.12
C PRO A 64 0.45 -0.63 -16.08
N MET A 65 -0.32 -0.13 -15.12
CA MET A 65 -0.58 1.30 -14.96
C MET A 65 0.63 2.07 -14.43
N PHE A 66 1.36 1.48 -13.47
CA PHE A 66 2.47 2.15 -12.77
C PHE A 66 3.86 1.87 -13.38
N SER A 67 3.96 0.96 -14.35
CA SER A 67 5.22 0.62 -15.03
C SER A 67 5.31 1.16 -16.46
N ARG A 68 4.41 2.07 -16.87
CA ARG A 68 4.40 2.67 -18.20
C ARG A 68 5.62 3.57 -18.42
N ASP A 69 6.11 3.63 -19.66
CA ASP A 69 7.21 4.48 -20.06
C ASP A 69 6.76 5.84 -20.65
N ASP A 70 5.44 6.01 -20.88
CA ASP A 70 4.80 7.19 -21.48
C ASP A 70 4.24 8.20 -20.47
N LEU A 71 4.72 8.14 -19.23
CA LEU A 71 4.25 8.99 -18.13
C LEU A 71 4.74 10.43 -18.27
N SER A 72 3.84 11.39 -18.13
CA SER A 72 4.13 12.81 -18.25
C SER A 72 4.33 13.46 -16.88
N ARG A 73 5.28 14.40 -16.79
CA ARG A 73 5.44 15.16 -15.55
C ARG A 73 4.22 16.08 -15.34
N PRO A 74 3.47 15.93 -14.23
CA PRO A 74 2.31 16.77 -13.95
C PRO A 74 2.67 18.25 -13.83
N LEU A 75 1.80 19.14 -14.36
CA LEU A 75 2.03 20.59 -14.32
C LEU A 75 2.41 21.12 -12.92
N PRO A 76 1.74 20.69 -11.81
CA PRO A 76 2.10 21.16 -10.48
C PRO A 76 3.51 20.75 -10.00
N MET A 77 4.16 19.82 -10.69
CA MET A 77 5.52 19.36 -10.36
C MET A 77 6.59 20.01 -11.24
N LEU A 78 6.22 20.75 -12.29
CA LEU A 78 7.19 21.31 -13.23
C LEU A 78 8.15 22.31 -12.58
N ASP A 79 7.66 23.09 -11.60
CA ASP A 79 8.40 24.13 -10.91
C ASP A 79 9.06 23.65 -9.61
N LEU A 80 8.97 22.34 -9.28
CA LEU A 80 9.62 21.81 -8.09
C LEU A 80 11.11 21.60 -8.35
N GLU A 81 11.92 22.25 -7.53
CA GLU A 81 13.37 22.05 -7.50
C GLU A 81 13.72 21.07 -6.36
N GLY A 82 14.77 20.25 -6.57
CA GLY A 82 15.22 19.27 -5.58
C GLY A 82 14.41 17.96 -5.54
N PRO A 83 14.73 17.08 -4.60
CA PRO A 83 14.10 15.77 -4.46
C PRO A 83 12.60 15.84 -4.17
N VAL A 84 11.84 14.89 -4.72
CA VAL A 84 10.40 14.77 -4.53
C VAL A 84 10.07 13.42 -3.87
N LEU A 85 9.45 13.46 -2.71
CA LEU A 85 9.04 12.27 -1.96
C LEU A 85 7.50 12.21 -1.89
N GLY A 86 6.89 11.10 -2.33
CA GLY A 86 5.45 11.01 -2.55
C GLY A 86 4.73 9.95 -1.72
N TRP A 87 3.60 10.33 -1.14
CA TRP A 87 2.57 9.44 -0.60
C TRP A 87 1.36 9.45 -1.52
N ALA A 88 0.84 8.27 -1.85
CA ALA A 88 -0.38 8.08 -2.62
C ALA A 88 -1.47 7.41 -1.80
N GLY A 89 -2.55 8.11 -1.54
CA GLY A 89 -3.69 7.61 -0.80
C GLY A 89 -4.32 8.67 0.11
N ALA A 90 -5.47 8.35 0.69
CA ALA A 90 -6.12 9.24 1.63
C ALA A 90 -5.18 9.57 2.81
N VAL A 91 -5.18 10.84 3.20
CA VAL A 91 -4.53 11.32 4.43
C VAL A 91 -5.56 11.19 5.55
N SER A 92 -5.81 9.94 5.97
CA SER A 92 -6.80 9.61 7.00
C SER A 92 -6.30 9.96 8.41
N ALA A 93 -7.20 9.88 9.39
CA ALA A 93 -6.85 10.04 10.81
C ALA A 93 -5.80 8.99 11.28
N ASP A 94 -5.80 7.81 10.66
CA ASP A 94 -4.89 6.70 11.00
C ASP A 94 -3.50 6.82 10.36
N LEU A 95 -3.28 7.82 9.47
CA LEU A 95 -1.98 8.02 8.86
C LEU A 95 -0.99 8.61 9.87
N ASP A 96 0.21 8.06 9.94
CA ASP A 96 1.28 8.63 10.76
C ASP A 96 2.04 9.70 9.98
N LEU A 97 1.71 10.95 10.25
CA LEU A 97 2.38 12.11 9.65
C LEU A 97 3.62 12.59 10.44
N ALA A 98 3.93 11.99 11.59
CA ALA A 98 5.07 12.44 12.39
C ALA A 98 6.42 12.23 11.68
N PRO A 99 6.70 11.08 11.01
CA PRO A 99 7.92 10.89 10.25
C PRO A 99 8.08 11.87 9.10
N LEU A 100 6.98 12.12 8.35
CA LEU A 100 6.98 13.10 7.26
C LEU A 100 7.25 14.51 7.78
N LEU A 101 6.55 14.92 8.85
CA LEU A 101 6.73 16.25 9.46
C LEU A 101 8.15 16.47 9.96
N TYR A 102 8.77 15.44 10.54
CA TYR A 102 10.16 15.47 10.98
C TYR A 102 11.10 15.67 9.78
N THR A 103 10.95 14.84 8.75
CA THR A 103 11.81 14.87 7.56
C THR A 103 11.65 16.17 6.77
N ALA A 104 10.41 16.67 6.61
CA ALA A 104 10.16 17.92 5.90
C ALA A 104 10.81 19.14 6.57
N ARG A 105 10.91 19.13 7.90
CA ARG A 105 11.60 20.20 8.65
C ARG A 105 13.12 20.07 8.60
N ALA A 106 13.63 18.84 8.55
CA ALA A 106 15.06 18.57 8.45
C ALA A 106 15.63 18.93 7.06
N HIS A 107 14.81 18.78 6.02
CA HIS A 107 15.18 18.99 4.62
C HIS A 107 14.23 19.98 3.93
N PRO A 108 14.39 21.30 4.16
CA PRO A 108 13.54 22.32 3.56
C PRO A 108 13.74 22.47 2.04
N ASP A 109 14.79 21.90 1.48
CA ASP A 109 15.13 21.82 0.06
C ASP A 109 14.49 20.60 -0.65
N TRP A 110 13.84 19.69 0.07
CA TRP A 110 13.08 18.58 -0.51
C TRP A 110 11.60 18.92 -0.62
N ASN A 111 10.90 18.25 -1.52
CA ASN A 111 9.47 18.42 -1.72
C ASN A 111 8.71 17.15 -1.28
N PHE A 112 7.61 17.34 -0.57
CA PHE A 112 6.76 16.24 -0.11
C PHE A 112 5.38 16.36 -0.73
N LEU A 113 4.93 15.30 -1.41
CA LEU A 113 3.60 15.23 -2.03
C LEU A 113 2.72 14.27 -1.24
N LEU A 114 1.58 14.74 -0.78
CA LEU A 114 0.51 13.91 -0.22
C LEU A 114 -0.66 13.92 -1.22
N LEU A 115 -0.81 12.83 -1.97
CA LEU A 115 -1.74 12.71 -3.08
C LEU A 115 -2.98 11.93 -2.67
N GLY A 116 -4.04 12.62 -2.29
CA GLY A 116 -5.31 12.03 -1.91
C GLY A 116 -6.17 12.96 -1.05
N ALA A 117 -7.40 12.51 -0.78
CA ALA A 117 -8.31 13.24 0.11
C ALA A 117 -7.71 13.34 1.52
N ALA A 118 -7.80 14.51 2.12
CA ALA A 118 -7.26 14.78 3.45
C ALA A 118 -8.38 14.89 4.48
N ASP A 119 -8.30 14.05 5.52
CA ASP A 119 -9.24 14.06 6.64
C ASP A 119 -8.77 15.08 7.69
N PRO A 120 -9.57 16.10 8.00
CA PRO A 120 -9.23 17.10 9.03
C PRO A 120 -9.13 16.48 10.44
N ALA A 121 -9.59 15.27 10.67
CA ALA A 121 -9.42 14.56 11.93
C ALA A 121 -7.97 14.08 12.19
N ASN A 122 -7.09 14.11 11.19
CA ASN A 122 -5.68 13.81 11.44
C ASN A 122 -5.02 14.94 12.25
N PRO A 123 -4.47 14.63 13.45
CA PRO A 123 -4.01 15.64 14.40
C PRO A 123 -2.77 16.42 13.95
N LEU A 124 -2.05 15.92 12.94
CA LEU A 124 -0.83 16.56 12.42
C LEU A 124 -1.04 17.25 11.06
N LEU A 125 -2.21 17.11 10.44
CA LEU A 125 -2.46 17.60 9.09
C LEU A 125 -2.18 19.11 8.94
N ASP A 126 -2.67 19.93 9.87
CA ASP A 126 -2.44 21.38 9.81
C ASP A 126 -0.97 21.75 9.99
N ARG A 127 -0.25 21.02 10.82
CA ARG A 127 1.20 21.19 11.01
C ARG A 127 2.00 20.82 9.77
N VAL A 128 1.57 19.79 9.06
CA VAL A 128 2.15 19.33 7.79
C VAL A 128 1.86 20.35 6.69
N ARG A 129 0.62 20.83 6.57
CA ARG A 129 0.24 21.90 5.62
C ARG A 129 0.96 23.21 5.84
N ALA A 130 1.38 23.49 7.07
CA ALA A 130 2.15 24.70 7.41
C ALA A 130 3.63 24.61 6.96
N CYS A 131 4.13 23.44 6.56
CA CYS A 131 5.47 23.29 6.00
C CYS A 131 5.46 23.77 4.53
N PRO A 132 6.32 24.73 4.15
CA PRO A 132 6.30 25.32 2.80
C PRO A 132 6.66 24.34 1.68
N ASN A 133 7.34 23.26 2.03
CA ASN A 133 7.81 22.21 1.13
C ASN A 133 6.88 20.98 1.15
N VAL A 134 5.67 21.06 1.71
CA VAL A 134 4.68 19.99 1.70
C VAL A 134 3.46 20.40 0.91
N ILE A 135 3.10 19.61 -0.09
CA ILE A 135 1.94 19.80 -0.95
C ILE A 135 0.94 18.70 -0.63
N VAL A 136 -0.24 19.07 -0.17
CA VAL A 136 -1.38 18.17 0.04
C VAL A 136 -2.38 18.41 -1.08
N ARG A 137 -2.56 17.41 -1.94
CA ARG A 137 -3.40 17.54 -3.14
C ARG A 137 -4.36 16.37 -3.28
N GLN A 138 -5.62 16.67 -3.42
CA GLN A 138 -6.61 15.71 -3.91
C GLN A 138 -6.52 15.67 -5.44
N LEU A 139 -6.43 14.48 -6.00
CA LEU A 139 -6.47 14.27 -7.45
C LEU A 139 -7.93 14.20 -7.91
N ASP A 140 -8.18 14.70 -9.12
CA ASP A 140 -9.51 14.63 -9.75
C ASP A 140 -9.80 13.20 -10.24
N SER A 141 -8.75 12.47 -10.60
CA SER A 141 -8.82 11.07 -11.02
C SER A 141 -7.65 10.27 -10.47
N LEU A 142 -7.91 9.03 -10.06
CA LEU A 142 -6.85 8.07 -9.71
C LEU A 142 -5.96 7.70 -10.92
N LEU A 143 -6.42 7.94 -12.14
CA LEU A 143 -5.63 7.73 -13.36
C LEU A 143 -4.45 8.69 -13.51
N GLU A 144 -4.45 9.80 -12.77
CA GLU A 144 -3.32 10.74 -12.72
C GLU A 144 -2.19 10.25 -11.81
N LEU A 145 -2.48 9.34 -10.88
CA LEU A 145 -1.55 8.92 -9.85
C LEU A 145 -0.22 8.36 -10.38
N PRO A 146 -0.19 7.53 -11.45
CA PRO A 146 1.04 7.04 -12.02
C PRO A 146 1.95 8.17 -12.54
N ASP A 147 1.38 9.22 -13.12
CA ASP A 147 2.13 10.37 -13.62
C ASP A 147 2.84 11.10 -12.46
N TYR A 148 2.17 11.28 -11.32
CA TYR A 148 2.79 11.86 -10.13
C TYR A 148 3.88 10.97 -9.55
N LEU A 149 3.60 9.67 -9.38
CA LEU A 149 4.53 8.73 -8.75
C LEU A 149 5.78 8.47 -9.61
N ALA A 150 5.66 8.51 -10.93
CA ALA A 150 6.80 8.37 -11.84
C ALA A 150 7.83 9.49 -11.69
N TRP A 151 7.42 10.64 -11.16
CA TRP A 151 8.27 11.80 -10.94
C TRP A 151 8.61 12.03 -9.45
N CYS A 152 8.26 11.09 -8.58
CA CYS A 152 8.80 11.04 -7.23
C CYS A 152 10.14 10.29 -7.25
N ASP A 153 11.11 10.77 -6.48
CA ASP A 153 12.39 10.09 -6.29
C ASP A 153 12.26 8.95 -5.27
N VAL A 154 11.36 9.11 -4.30
CA VAL A 154 11.08 8.14 -3.24
C VAL A 154 9.58 8.04 -3.00
N CYS A 155 9.05 6.83 -2.93
CA CYS A 155 7.68 6.56 -2.51
C CYS A 155 7.63 6.35 -0.98
N LEU A 156 6.68 7.00 -0.31
CA LEU A 156 6.54 6.94 1.13
C LEU A 156 5.34 6.07 1.52
N ASN A 157 5.50 5.20 2.51
CA ASN A 157 4.38 4.54 3.16
C ASN A 157 4.28 5.00 4.60
N LEU A 158 3.22 5.78 4.88
CA LEU A 158 2.99 6.48 6.14
C LEU A 158 1.88 5.84 6.97
N LEU A 159 1.42 4.64 6.62
CA LEU A 159 0.44 3.93 7.44
C LEU A 159 1.05 3.61 8.81
N ARG A 160 0.25 3.69 9.86
CA ARG A 160 0.66 3.29 11.20
C ARG A 160 0.87 1.79 11.25
N GLU A 161 1.92 1.41 11.98
CA GLU A 161 2.08 0.03 12.41
C GLU A 161 0.85 -0.42 13.21
N ARG A 162 0.35 -1.62 12.91
CA ARG A 162 -0.69 -2.29 13.68
C ARG A 162 -0.14 -3.64 14.12
N ASP A 163 0.14 -3.76 15.39
CA ASP A 163 0.56 -5.02 16.01
C ASP A 163 -0.68 -5.91 16.27
N ASN A 164 -1.30 -6.36 15.19
CA ASN A 164 -2.47 -7.25 15.23
C ASN A 164 -2.20 -8.62 14.59
N GLY A 165 -0.97 -8.88 14.16
CA GLY A 165 -0.54 -10.16 13.58
C GLY A 165 -1.16 -10.48 12.22
N LEU A 166 -1.86 -9.53 11.58
CA LEU A 166 -2.56 -9.81 10.32
C LEU A 166 -1.68 -9.66 9.08
N ASP A 167 -0.49 -9.08 9.18
CA ASP A 167 0.57 -8.95 8.15
C ASP A 167 0.11 -8.61 6.72
N ILE A 168 -0.98 -7.85 6.58
CA ILE A 168 -1.57 -7.48 5.30
C ILE A 168 -0.71 -6.45 4.58
N VAL A 169 -0.16 -6.80 3.42
CA VAL A 169 0.57 -5.86 2.56
C VAL A 169 -0.41 -5.01 1.76
N PRO A 170 -0.41 -3.67 1.89
CA PRO A 170 -1.30 -2.81 1.13
C PRO A 170 -0.98 -2.82 -0.37
N SER A 171 -2.00 -2.76 -1.23
CA SER A 171 -1.86 -2.72 -2.69
C SER A 171 -0.89 -1.65 -3.19
N ARG A 172 -0.85 -0.48 -2.51
CA ARG A 172 0.07 0.62 -2.87
C ARG A 172 1.54 0.24 -2.80
N ILE A 173 1.94 -0.69 -1.93
CA ILE A 173 3.33 -1.16 -1.89
C ILE A 173 3.70 -1.81 -3.23
N TYR A 174 2.83 -2.65 -3.77
CA TYR A 174 3.05 -3.28 -5.08
C TYR A 174 3.03 -2.26 -6.24
N GLU A 175 2.20 -1.23 -6.12
CA GLU A 175 2.14 -0.11 -7.07
C GLU A 175 3.43 0.72 -7.04
N TYR A 176 3.93 1.06 -5.84
CA TYR A 176 5.22 1.73 -5.66
C TYR A 176 6.37 0.89 -6.22
N LEU A 177 6.41 -0.40 -5.91
CA LEU A 177 7.41 -1.31 -6.46
C LEU A 177 7.35 -1.39 -8.00
N SER A 178 6.15 -1.26 -8.58
CA SER A 178 5.96 -1.26 -10.03
C SER A 178 6.61 -0.07 -10.73
N THR A 179 6.75 1.08 -10.06
CA THR A 179 7.49 2.24 -10.60
C THR A 179 8.99 1.98 -10.66
N GLY A 180 9.52 1.13 -9.76
CA GLY A 180 10.95 0.89 -9.56
C GLY A 180 11.62 1.87 -8.60
N HIS A 181 10.91 2.91 -8.13
CA HIS A 181 11.46 3.87 -7.16
C HIS A 181 11.69 3.23 -5.78
N PRO A 182 12.64 3.77 -4.99
CA PRO A 182 12.79 3.39 -3.59
C PRO A 182 11.49 3.60 -2.80
N VAL A 183 11.23 2.70 -1.86
CA VAL A 183 10.08 2.78 -0.96
C VAL A 183 10.60 2.87 0.46
N VAL A 184 10.19 3.91 1.20
CA VAL A 184 10.48 4.07 2.63
C VAL A 184 9.18 3.92 3.40
N THR A 185 9.16 3.04 4.38
CA THR A 185 7.97 2.74 5.20
C THR A 185 8.29 2.82 6.68
N MET A 186 7.30 3.21 7.49
CA MET A 186 7.32 2.89 8.91
C MET A 186 7.09 1.39 9.06
N LEU A 187 7.89 0.73 9.87
CA LEU A 187 7.98 -0.73 9.88
C LEU A 187 6.66 -1.41 10.25
N TRP A 188 6.36 -2.38 9.42
CA TRP A 188 5.66 -3.59 9.80
C TRP A 188 6.63 -4.73 9.58
N PRO A 189 7.18 -5.38 10.62
CA PRO A 189 8.24 -6.36 10.50
C PRO A 189 7.92 -7.42 9.46
N ASP A 190 6.74 -7.99 9.53
CA ASP A 190 6.31 -9.09 8.67
C ASP A 190 6.15 -8.66 7.20
N GLN A 191 5.75 -7.41 6.95
CA GLN A 191 5.58 -6.91 5.58
C GLN A 191 6.90 -6.59 4.88
N VAL A 192 7.90 -6.10 5.62
CA VAL A 192 9.23 -5.82 5.05
C VAL A 192 9.98 -7.10 4.72
N GLU A 193 9.76 -8.18 5.46
CA GLU A 193 10.35 -9.50 5.20
C GLU A 193 9.92 -10.08 3.84
N HIS A 194 8.74 -9.71 3.33
CA HIS A 194 8.31 -10.10 1.99
C HIS A 194 9.11 -9.43 0.86
N PHE A 195 9.85 -8.36 1.16
CA PHE A 195 10.57 -7.55 0.19
C PHE A 195 12.03 -7.30 0.61
N PRO A 196 12.81 -8.36 0.82
CA PRO A 196 14.19 -8.20 1.27
C PRO A 196 15.00 -7.36 0.28
N ASP A 197 15.75 -6.40 0.79
CA ASP A 197 16.67 -5.53 0.04
C ASP A 197 16.03 -4.58 -0.99
N VAL A 198 14.69 -4.40 -0.99
CA VAL A 198 14.02 -3.50 -1.95
C VAL A 198 13.17 -2.42 -1.29
N ILE A 199 12.86 -2.56 0.01
CA ILE A 199 12.11 -1.57 0.82
C ILE A 199 12.96 -1.16 2.02
N TYR A 200 12.90 0.12 2.37
CA TYR A 200 13.57 0.70 3.54
C TYR A 200 12.56 0.80 4.71
N GLY A 201 12.79 0.02 5.76
CA GLY A 201 11.92 -0.02 6.94
C GLY A 201 12.46 0.84 8.10
N ALA A 202 11.66 1.78 8.58
CA ALA A 202 11.99 2.70 9.67
C ALA A 202 11.20 2.39 10.96
N HIS A 203 11.82 2.66 12.12
CA HIS A 203 11.20 2.44 13.44
C HIS A 203 10.92 3.75 14.20
N SER A 204 11.41 4.87 13.69
CA SER A 204 11.22 6.19 14.29
C SER A 204 11.26 7.27 13.21
N PRO A 205 10.77 8.49 13.51
CA PRO A 205 10.89 9.63 12.60
C PRO A 205 12.33 9.94 12.17
N GLU A 206 13.30 9.78 13.06
CA GLU A 206 14.72 10.00 12.79
C GLU A 206 15.28 8.94 11.84
N SER A 207 14.94 7.66 12.08
CA SER A 207 15.35 6.58 11.19
C SER A 207 14.67 6.67 9.84
N PHE A 208 13.42 7.13 9.78
CA PHE A 208 12.69 7.39 8.54
C PHE A 208 13.39 8.47 7.71
N CYS A 209 13.74 9.60 8.32
CA CYS A 209 14.49 10.67 7.67
C CYS A 209 15.81 10.16 7.08
N ARG A 210 16.63 9.48 7.86
CA ARG A 210 17.90 8.90 7.42
C ARG A 210 17.73 7.89 6.28
N LEU A 211 16.66 7.07 6.31
CA LEU A 211 16.39 6.12 5.24
C LEU A 211 15.88 6.81 3.96
N CYS A 212 15.21 7.94 4.07
CA CYS A 212 14.91 8.79 2.90
C CYS A 212 16.20 9.33 2.26
N GLU A 213 17.17 9.80 3.08
CA GLU A 213 18.50 10.21 2.58
C GLU A 213 19.22 9.07 1.85
N GLN A 214 19.20 7.87 2.45
CA GLN A 214 19.79 6.68 1.86
C GLN A 214 19.10 6.28 0.55
N ALA A 215 17.76 6.35 0.51
CA ALA A 215 16.95 6.04 -0.66
C ALA A 215 17.24 7.00 -1.82
N LEU A 216 17.41 8.30 -1.53
CA LEU A 216 17.78 9.31 -2.52
C LEU A 216 19.22 9.13 -3.04
N ALA A 217 20.12 8.60 -2.22
CA ALA A 217 21.50 8.31 -2.60
C ALA A 217 21.66 6.97 -3.33
N GLU A 218 20.57 6.19 -3.49
CA GLU A 218 20.61 4.89 -4.15
C GLU A 218 21.00 5.04 -5.62
N ALA A 219 22.03 4.32 -6.03
CA ALA A 219 22.46 4.33 -7.44
C ALA A 219 21.40 3.65 -8.34
N PRO A 220 21.05 4.23 -9.48
CA PRO A 220 20.19 3.58 -10.46
C PRO A 220 20.76 2.20 -10.85
N GLY A 221 19.92 1.19 -10.93
CA GLY A 221 20.42 -0.10 -11.34
C GLY A 221 19.52 -1.30 -11.05
N TRP A 222 20.14 -2.41 -10.68
CA TRP A 222 19.48 -3.69 -10.51
C TRP A 222 18.38 -3.72 -9.45
N VAL A 223 18.46 -2.89 -8.41
CA VAL A 223 17.43 -2.81 -7.33
C VAL A 223 16.12 -2.30 -7.90
N SER A 224 16.14 -1.29 -8.77
CA SER A 224 14.94 -0.82 -9.47
C SER A 224 14.28 -1.93 -10.30
N GLY A 225 15.08 -2.74 -11.00
CA GLY A 225 14.59 -3.90 -11.73
C GLY A 225 13.97 -4.97 -10.81
N ARG A 226 14.57 -5.20 -9.65
CA ARG A 226 13.99 -6.11 -8.62
C ARG A 226 12.65 -5.60 -8.11
N ARG A 227 12.54 -4.31 -7.79
CA ARG A 227 11.26 -3.68 -7.37
C ARG A 227 10.17 -3.91 -8.41
N ARG A 228 10.45 -3.58 -9.67
CA ARG A 228 9.51 -3.80 -10.78
C ARG A 228 9.12 -5.27 -10.93
N ASN A 229 10.03 -6.20 -10.67
CA ASN A 229 9.73 -7.62 -10.71
C ASN A 229 8.75 -8.03 -9.60
N TYR A 230 8.92 -7.52 -8.38
CA TYR A 230 7.94 -7.75 -7.29
C TYR A 230 6.57 -7.18 -7.67
N GLY A 231 6.51 -5.93 -8.16
CA GLY A 231 5.25 -5.32 -8.61
C GLY A 231 4.59 -6.12 -9.74
N ARG A 232 5.37 -6.63 -10.70
CA ARG A 232 4.88 -7.46 -11.80
C ARG A 232 4.32 -8.79 -11.32
N GLN A 233 5.02 -9.48 -10.43
CA GLN A 233 4.56 -10.76 -9.86
C GLN A 233 3.27 -10.61 -9.05
N ALA A 234 3.08 -9.46 -8.42
CA ALA A 234 1.87 -9.13 -7.68
C ALA A 234 0.81 -8.38 -8.51
N ALA A 235 0.90 -8.39 -9.84
CA ALA A 235 -0.12 -7.76 -10.68
C ALA A 235 -1.50 -8.40 -10.48
N TRP A 236 -2.57 -7.60 -10.47
CA TRP A 236 -3.95 -8.09 -10.32
C TRP A 236 -4.33 -9.17 -11.35
N SER A 237 -3.74 -9.13 -12.55
CA SER A 237 -3.93 -10.19 -13.55
C SER A 237 -3.40 -11.56 -13.10
N HIS A 238 -2.29 -11.59 -12.36
CA HIS A 238 -1.75 -12.81 -11.78
C HIS A 238 -2.61 -13.31 -10.62
N ARG A 239 -3.11 -12.39 -9.75
CA ARG A 239 -4.04 -12.74 -8.67
C ARG A 239 -5.34 -13.32 -9.22
N ALA A 240 -5.90 -12.71 -10.27
CA ALA A 240 -7.10 -13.22 -10.94
C ALA A 240 -6.88 -14.64 -11.53
N ALA A 241 -5.75 -14.86 -12.19
CA ALA A 241 -5.42 -16.18 -12.72
C ALA A 241 -5.23 -17.23 -11.61
N GLU A 242 -4.69 -16.83 -10.45
CA GLU A 242 -4.54 -17.72 -9.29
C GLU A 242 -5.91 -18.06 -8.67
N VAL A 243 -6.80 -17.09 -8.54
CA VAL A 243 -8.20 -17.30 -8.11
C VAL A 243 -8.91 -18.27 -9.06
N ASP A 244 -8.83 -18.04 -10.37
CA ASP A 244 -9.46 -18.90 -11.38
C ASP A 244 -8.96 -20.35 -11.29
N ARG A 245 -7.65 -20.54 -11.11
CA ARG A 245 -7.05 -21.87 -10.91
C ARG A 245 -7.58 -22.55 -9.63
N ILE A 246 -7.71 -21.81 -8.53
CA ILE A 246 -8.20 -22.34 -7.26
C ILE A 246 -9.67 -22.74 -7.41
N LEU A 247 -10.51 -21.89 -8.00
CA LEU A 247 -11.92 -22.16 -8.23
C LEU A 247 -12.11 -23.41 -9.11
N SER A 248 -11.39 -23.50 -10.23
CA SER A 248 -11.43 -24.66 -11.12
C SER A 248 -11.00 -25.95 -10.41
N THR A 249 -10.02 -25.89 -9.49
CA THR A 249 -9.56 -27.06 -8.73
C THR A 249 -10.58 -27.46 -7.66
N ALA A 250 -11.28 -26.50 -7.08
CA ALA A 250 -12.33 -26.72 -6.07
C ALA A 250 -13.67 -27.20 -6.69
N GLY A 251 -13.82 -27.11 -8.02
CA GLY A 251 -15.01 -27.57 -8.75
C GLY A 251 -16.12 -26.54 -8.85
N PHE A 252 -15.75 -25.24 -8.75
CA PHE A 252 -16.64 -24.09 -8.96
C PHE A 252 -16.63 -23.64 -10.42
#